data_e1b7eef73cfb17023e49a8497f22c5d4
#
_entry.id   e1b7eef73cfb17023e49a8497f22c5d4
#
_cell.length_a   1.000
_cell.length_b   1.000
_cell.length_c   1.000
_cell.angle_alpha   90.00
_cell.angle_beta   90.00
_cell.angle_gamma   90.00
#
_symmetry.space_group_name_H-M   'P 1'
#
loop_
_entity.id
_entity.type
_entity.pdbx_description
1 polymer ?
#
loop_
_entity_poly.entity_id
_entity_poly.type
_entity_poly.pdbx_seq_one_letter_code
_entity_poly.pdbx_strand_id
1 'polypeptide(L)'
;MKRLASTAMLVMIVGLLFLPGCGYNAIQGKDEEVKATWAEVENQYRRRYDLIPNLVRVVQAYAKHERETLIGVTEARSKVGQLKIGQDVINNPEQFRKFQQAQGDLTTALSRLMVVVERYPVLKANENFRDLQSQLEGTENRITVARKRYIDAVMEYNKLVRYFPTNLTARFLLHVEVRPTFEAGDEKVKQAPEVKFE
;
A
#
# COMPACT_ATOMS: atom_id res chain seq x y z
N MET A 1 -15.47 59.25 6.81
CA MET A 1 -16.06 57.91 6.56
C MET A 1 -15.45 57.22 5.35
N LYS A 2 -15.32 57.83 4.16
CA LYS A 2 -14.74 57.18 2.95
C LYS A 2 -13.29 56.68 3.13
N ARG A 3 -12.41 57.42 3.84
CA ARG A 3 -11.00 57.03 4.08
C ARG A 3 -10.88 55.85 5.06
N LEU A 4 -11.75 55.75 6.08
CA LEU A 4 -11.79 54.63 7.01
C LEU A 4 -12.29 53.33 6.31
N ALA A 5 -13.26 53.44 5.42
CA ALA A 5 -13.72 52.29 4.61
C ALA A 5 -12.65 51.81 3.64
N SER A 6 -11.88 52.73 3.04
CA SER A 6 -10.77 52.39 2.14
C SER A 6 -9.60 51.72 2.88
N THR A 7 -9.26 52.18 4.08
CA THR A 7 -8.19 51.53 4.88
C THR A 7 -8.63 50.17 5.41
N ALA A 8 -9.88 50.01 5.85
CA ALA A 8 -10.42 48.72 6.24
C ALA A 8 -10.44 47.69 5.07
N MET A 9 -10.81 48.13 3.87
CA MET A 9 -10.80 47.32 2.67
C MET A 9 -9.38 46.93 2.27
N LEU A 10 -8.38 47.83 2.39
CA LEU A 10 -6.97 47.52 2.10
C LEU A 10 -6.42 46.52 3.10
N VAL A 11 -6.69 46.65 4.39
CA VAL A 11 -6.29 45.68 5.43
C VAL A 11 -6.94 44.32 5.20
N MET A 12 -8.20 44.29 4.77
CA MET A 12 -8.90 43.03 4.43
C MET A 12 -8.27 42.35 3.21
N ILE A 13 -7.91 43.10 2.19
CA ILE A 13 -7.24 42.57 0.97
C ILE A 13 -5.84 42.07 1.31
N VAL A 14 -5.06 42.81 2.09
CA VAL A 14 -3.73 42.40 2.56
C VAL A 14 -3.83 41.15 3.44
N GLY A 15 -4.81 41.08 4.35
CA GLY A 15 -5.07 39.88 5.15
C GLY A 15 -5.42 38.64 4.31
N LEU A 16 -6.18 38.84 3.23
CA LEU A 16 -6.53 37.75 2.28
C LEU A 16 -5.30 37.22 1.52
N LEU A 17 -4.30 38.08 1.25
CA LEU A 17 -3.06 37.69 0.54
C LEU A 17 -2.11 36.84 1.41
N PHE A 18 -2.20 36.91 2.74
CA PHE A 18 -1.40 36.10 3.66
C PHE A 18 -2.02 34.74 3.99
N LEU A 19 -3.29 34.50 3.70
CA LEU A 19 -3.98 33.23 3.94
C LEU A 19 -3.47 32.04 3.11
N PRO A 20 -3.05 32.16 1.84
CA PRO A 20 -2.61 31.05 1.03
C PRO A 20 -1.26 30.45 1.47
N GLY A 21 -0.39 31.24 2.15
CA GLY A 21 0.94 30.77 2.57
C GLY A 21 0.90 29.74 3.70
N CYS A 22 -0.19 29.67 4.45
CA CYS A 22 -0.25 28.93 5.73
C CYS A 22 -0.37 27.41 5.59
N GLY A 23 -0.49 26.85 4.41
CA GLY A 23 -0.64 25.39 4.24
C GLY A 23 0.11 24.80 3.06
N TYR A 24 0.61 25.64 2.15
CA TYR A 24 1.23 25.18 0.91
C TYR A 24 2.42 24.24 1.17
N ASN A 25 3.41 24.70 1.92
CA ASN A 25 4.61 23.92 2.22
C ASN A 25 4.30 22.68 3.07
N ALA A 26 3.31 22.78 3.98
CA ALA A 26 2.89 21.64 4.79
C ALA A 26 2.26 20.54 3.93
N ILE A 27 1.39 20.89 2.97
CA ILE A 27 0.77 19.93 2.04
C ILE A 27 1.85 19.29 1.16
N GLN A 28 2.75 20.09 0.58
CA GLN A 28 3.84 19.58 -0.25
C GLN A 28 4.78 18.66 0.52
N GLY A 29 5.15 19.04 1.76
CA GLY A 29 5.99 18.21 2.62
C GLY A 29 5.34 16.86 2.94
N LYS A 30 4.02 16.84 3.22
CA LYS A 30 3.29 15.59 3.46
C LYS A 30 3.06 14.79 2.19
N ASP A 31 2.93 15.41 1.03
CA ASP A 31 2.88 14.70 -0.26
C ASP A 31 4.19 13.97 -0.55
N GLU A 32 5.33 14.60 -0.31
CA GLU A 32 6.64 13.95 -0.42
C GLU A 32 6.82 12.80 0.57
N GLU A 33 6.33 12.94 1.81
CA GLU A 33 6.35 11.86 2.80
C GLU A 33 5.49 10.66 2.35
N VAL A 34 4.31 10.90 1.76
CA VAL A 34 3.46 9.84 1.17
C VAL A 34 4.20 9.13 0.03
N LYS A 35 4.85 9.87 -0.88
CA LYS A 35 5.63 9.29 -1.98
C LYS A 35 6.82 8.45 -1.47
N ALA A 36 7.54 8.95 -0.46
CA ALA A 36 8.67 8.23 0.13
C ALA A 36 8.25 6.93 0.81
N THR A 37 7.16 6.97 1.61
CA THR A 37 6.62 5.78 2.26
C THR A 37 6.02 4.79 1.26
N TRP A 38 5.44 5.27 0.15
CA TRP A 38 4.99 4.41 -0.94
C TRP A 38 6.16 3.69 -1.62
N ALA A 39 7.27 4.39 -1.88
CA ALA A 39 8.46 3.76 -2.45
C ALA A 39 9.01 2.64 -1.55
N GLU A 40 8.93 2.79 -0.23
CA GLU A 40 9.27 1.70 0.70
C GLU A 40 8.33 0.49 0.54
N VAL A 41 7.02 0.72 0.43
CA VAL A 41 6.02 -0.33 0.15
C VAL A 41 6.34 -1.04 -1.16
N GLU A 42 6.58 -0.30 -2.23
CA GLU A 42 6.92 -0.84 -3.55
C GLU A 42 8.18 -1.72 -3.50
N ASN A 43 9.24 -1.27 -2.82
CA ASN A 43 10.48 -2.01 -2.67
C ASN A 43 10.28 -3.36 -1.97
N GLN A 44 9.45 -3.42 -0.92
CA GLN A 44 9.17 -4.67 -0.22
C GLN A 44 8.32 -5.63 -1.08
N TYR A 45 7.35 -5.13 -1.81
CA TYR A 45 6.57 -5.95 -2.74
C TYR A 45 7.42 -6.46 -3.93
N ARG A 46 8.35 -5.64 -4.44
CA ARG A 46 9.31 -6.06 -5.46
C ARG A 46 10.21 -7.17 -4.93
N ARG A 47 10.75 -7.04 -3.72
CA ARG A 47 11.54 -8.10 -3.09
C ARG A 47 10.76 -9.41 -2.98
N ARG A 48 9.50 -9.37 -2.56
CA ARG A 48 8.64 -10.56 -2.53
C ARG A 48 8.48 -11.17 -3.93
N TYR A 49 8.19 -10.35 -4.93
CA TYR A 49 8.03 -10.77 -6.32
C TYR A 49 9.27 -11.50 -6.86
N ASP A 50 10.48 -11.04 -6.50
CA ASP A 50 11.75 -11.58 -6.96
C ASP A 50 12.13 -12.91 -6.28
N LEU A 51 11.64 -13.16 -5.07
CA LEU A 51 11.85 -14.43 -4.36
C LEU A 51 11.02 -15.59 -4.92
N ILE A 52 9.86 -15.32 -5.50
CA ILE A 52 8.88 -16.35 -5.91
C ILE A 52 9.43 -17.32 -6.96
N PRO A 53 10.14 -16.92 -8.03
CA PRO A 53 10.67 -17.87 -9.01
C PRO A 53 11.61 -18.90 -8.41
N ASN A 54 12.43 -18.49 -7.44
CA ASN A 54 13.34 -19.41 -6.75
C ASN A 54 12.57 -20.40 -5.89
N LEU A 55 11.56 -19.91 -5.15
CA LEU A 55 10.69 -20.78 -4.35
C LEU A 55 9.97 -21.80 -5.22
N VAL A 56 9.34 -21.37 -6.32
CA VAL A 56 8.64 -22.26 -7.27
C VAL A 56 9.59 -23.34 -7.81
N ARG A 57 10.81 -22.96 -8.19
CA ARG A 57 11.82 -23.89 -8.71
C ARG A 57 12.22 -24.95 -7.68
N VAL A 58 12.46 -24.55 -6.43
CA VAL A 58 12.81 -25.48 -5.36
C VAL A 58 11.64 -26.43 -5.07
N VAL A 59 10.42 -25.90 -4.92
CA VAL A 59 9.23 -26.75 -4.67
C VAL A 59 8.99 -27.71 -5.83
N GLN A 60 9.11 -27.26 -7.07
CA GLN A 60 8.91 -28.10 -8.27
C GLN A 60 9.87 -29.28 -8.32
N ALA A 61 11.09 -29.17 -7.81
CA ALA A 61 12.06 -30.25 -7.78
C ALA A 61 11.61 -31.44 -6.90
N TYR A 62 10.86 -31.17 -5.84
CA TYR A 62 10.42 -32.15 -4.84
C TYR A 62 8.93 -32.55 -4.97
N ALA A 63 8.10 -31.61 -5.44
CA ALA A 63 6.63 -31.76 -5.47
C ALA A 63 6.10 -31.63 -6.93
N LYS A 64 6.61 -32.41 -7.85
CA LYS A 64 6.26 -32.37 -9.29
C LYS A 64 4.78 -32.59 -9.57
N HIS A 65 4.08 -33.30 -8.69
CA HIS A 65 2.65 -33.61 -8.83
C HIS A 65 1.73 -32.44 -8.43
N GLU A 66 2.27 -31.42 -7.75
CA GLU A 66 1.52 -30.24 -7.30
C GLU A 66 1.44 -29.14 -8.38
N ARG A 67 1.28 -29.59 -9.64
CA ARG A 67 1.34 -28.71 -10.83
C ARG A 67 0.34 -27.55 -10.75
N GLU A 68 -0.88 -27.83 -10.31
CA GLU A 68 -1.95 -26.83 -10.23
C GLU A 68 -1.60 -25.70 -9.24
N THR A 69 -1.08 -26.05 -8.06
CA THR A 69 -0.65 -25.05 -7.06
C THR A 69 0.52 -24.20 -7.58
N LEU A 70 1.50 -24.82 -8.25
CA LEU A 70 2.64 -24.11 -8.84
C LEU A 70 2.21 -23.17 -9.99
N ILE A 71 1.28 -23.59 -10.82
CA ILE A 71 0.67 -22.76 -11.87
C ILE A 71 -0.05 -21.57 -11.22
N GLY A 72 -0.88 -21.81 -10.21
CA GLY A 72 -1.61 -20.75 -9.50
C GLY A 72 -0.69 -19.66 -8.91
N VAL A 73 0.46 -20.05 -8.34
CA VAL A 73 1.47 -19.07 -7.85
C VAL A 73 2.08 -18.28 -9.01
N THR A 74 2.40 -18.96 -10.12
CA THR A 74 3.01 -18.32 -11.29
C THR A 74 2.05 -17.34 -11.97
N GLU A 75 0.78 -17.71 -12.09
CA GLU A 75 -0.28 -16.85 -12.64
C GLU A 75 -0.54 -15.63 -11.74
N ALA A 76 -0.66 -15.82 -10.42
CA ALA A 76 -0.83 -14.72 -9.49
C ALA A 76 0.37 -13.76 -9.54
N ARG A 77 1.59 -14.29 -9.62
CA ARG A 77 2.80 -13.49 -9.84
C ARG A 77 2.74 -12.72 -11.17
N SER A 78 2.32 -13.36 -12.26
CA SER A 78 2.20 -12.70 -13.57
C SER A 78 1.22 -11.54 -13.54
N LYS A 79 0.07 -11.67 -12.87
CA LYS A 79 -0.89 -10.57 -12.67
C LYS A 79 -0.27 -9.38 -11.97
N VAL A 80 0.50 -9.62 -10.90
CA VAL A 80 1.25 -8.56 -10.21
C VAL A 80 2.25 -7.88 -11.15
N GLY A 81 3.00 -8.64 -11.95
CA GLY A 81 4.00 -8.13 -12.88
C GLY A 81 3.44 -7.28 -14.02
N GLN A 82 2.15 -7.47 -14.37
CA GLN A 82 1.46 -6.66 -15.38
C GLN A 82 1.00 -5.29 -14.86
N LEU A 83 0.92 -5.11 -13.57
CA LEU A 83 0.56 -3.82 -12.97
C LEU A 83 1.76 -2.88 -13.04
N LYS A 84 1.55 -1.70 -13.59
CA LYS A 84 2.52 -0.60 -13.47
C LYS A 84 2.50 -0.15 -12.01
N ILE A 85 3.52 -0.54 -11.25
CA ILE A 85 3.69 -0.11 -9.86
C ILE A 85 4.53 1.17 -9.91
N GLY A 86 3.95 2.28 -9.43
CA GLY A 86 4.61 3.59 -9.40
C GLY A 86 3.74 4.60 -8.66
N GLN A 87 4.15 5.87 -8.67
CA GLN A 87 3.41 6.96 -8.02
C GLN A 87 1.98 7.15 -8.57
N ASP A 88 1.72 6.73 -9.81
CA ASP A 88 0.39 6.79 -10.41
C ASP A 88 -0.64 5.94 -9.65
N VAL A 89 -0.20 4.86 -9.01
CA VAL A 89 -1.07 3.98 -8.21
C VAL A 89 -1.68 4.71 -7.02
N ILE A 90 -0.89 5.54 -6.33
CA ILE A 90 -1.37 6.28 -5.16
C ILE A 90 -2.20 7.52 -5.53
N ASN A 91 -2.21 7.91 -6.80
CA ASN A 91 -3.02 9.00 -7.32
C ASN A 91 -4.40 8.54 -7.84
N ASN A 92 -4.58 7.23 -8.02
CA ASN A 92 -5.79 6.67 -8.62
C ASN A 92 -6.37 5.55 -7.73
N PRO A 93 -7.53 5.79 -7.09
CA PRO A 93 -8.15 4.81 -6.18
C PRO A 93 -8.48 3.47 -6.86
N GLU A 94 -8.80 3.46 -8.16
CA GLU A 94 -9.09 2.22 -8.89
C GLU A 94 -7.82 1.41 -9.12
N GLN A 95 -6.72 2.05 -9.53
CA GLN A 95 -5.43 1.39 -9.70
C GLN A 95 -4.91 0.87 -8.36
N PHE A 96 -5.10 1.63 -7.28
CA PHE A 96 -4.73 1.21 -5.93
C PHE A 96 -5.49 -0.06 -5.50
N ARG A 97 -6.80 -0.13 -5.76
CA ARG A 97 -7.60 -1.33 -5.48
C ARG A 97 -7.14 -2.54 -6.31
N LYS A 98 -6.89 -2.36 -7.60
CA LYS A 98 -6.35 -3.42 -8.47
C LYS A 98 -5.01 -3.94 -7.94
N PHE A 99 -4.12 -3.04 -7.53
CA PHE A 99 -2.87 -3.40 -6.89
C PHE A 99 -3.09 -4.20 -5.61
N GLN A 100 -3.94 -3.73 -4.71
CA GLN A 100 -4.24 -4.42 -3.45
C GLN A 100 -4.82 -5.81 -3.70
N GLN A 101 -5.75 -5.95 -4.63
CA GLN A 101 -6.34 -7.25 -5.00
C GLN A 101 -5.30 -8.22 -5.56
N ALA A 102 -4.48 -7.80 -6.52
CA ALA A 102 -3.45 -8.67 -7.09
C ALA A 102 -2.42 -9.13 -6.05
N GLN A 103 -2.05 -8.26 -5.10
CA GLN A 103 -1.17 -8.61 -4.00
C GLN A 103 -1.84 -9.59 -3.02
N GLY A 104 -3.14 -9.47 -2.79
CA GLY A 104 -3.94 -10.40 -1.99
C GLY A 104 -4.05 -11.78 -2.64
N ASP A 105 -4.31 -11.83 -3.96
CA ASP A 105 -4.36 -13.08 -4.73
C ASP A 105 -3.01 -13.82 -4.64
N LEU A 106 -1.90 -13.09 -4.77
CA LEU A 106 -0.57 -13.68 -4.65
C LEU A 106 -0.30 -14.22 -3.24
N THR A 107 -0.70 -13.49 -2.20
CA THR A 107 -0.60 -13.96 -0.81
C THR A 107 -1.40 -15.25 -0.60
N THR A 108 -2.60 -15.32 -1.15
CA THR A 108 -3.46 -16.52 -1.09
C THR A 108 -2.81 -17.71 -1.80
N ALA A 109 -2.24 -17.49 -3.00
CA ALA A 109 -1.56 -18.53 -3.75
C ALA A 109 -0.32 -19.06 -3.02
N LEU A 110 0.49 -18.16 -2.43
CA LEU A 110 1.65 -18.55 -1.62
C LEU A 110 1.23 -19.31 -0.36
N SER A 111 0.16 -18.92 0.32
CA SER A 111 -0.36 -19.64 1.48
C SER A 111 -0.77 -21.07 1.12
N ARG A 112 -1.45 -21.27 -0.03
CA ARG A 112 -1.78 -22.62 -0.53
C ARG A 112 -0.54 -23.44 -0.81
N LEU A 113 0.51 -22.85 -1.41
CA LEU A 113 1.78 -23.52 -1.64
C LEU A 113 2.42 -23.98 -0.33
N MET A 114 2.40 -23.15 0.72
CA MET A 114 2.94 -23.52 2.03
C MET A 114 2.18 -24.70 2.66
N VAL A 115 0.86 -24.76 2.52
CA VAL A 115 0.06 -25.91 2.97
C VAL A 115 0.46 -27.18 2.22
N VAL A 116 0.74 -27.10 0.92
CA VAL A 116 1.22 -28.25 0.12
C VAL A 116 2.56 -28.74 0.63
N VAL A 117 3.49 -27.85 0.92
CA VAL A 117 4.85 -28.18 1.39
C VAL A 117 4.84 -29.03 2.66
N GLU A 118 3.85 -28.85 3.55
CA GLU A 118 3.72 -29.65 4.76
C GLU A 118 3.61 -31.16 4.49
N ARG A 119 3.15 -31.57 3.31
CA ARG A 119 3.04 -32.98 2.87
C ARG A 119 4.36 -33.56 2.33
N TYR A 120 5.41 -32.73 2.23
CA TYR A 120 6.70 -33.12 1.65
C TYR A 120 7.84 -32.90 2.65
N PRO A 121 8.05 -33.84 3.62
CA PRO A 121 9.04 -33.66 4.70
C PRO A 121 10.47 -33.42 4.19
N VAL A 122 10.85 -34.06 3.07
CA VAL A 122 12.18 -33.90 2.44
C VAL A 122 12.37 -32.48 1.92
N LEU A 123 11.34 -31.88 1.31
CA LEU A 123 11.35 -30.48 0.87
C LEU A 123 11.44 -29.56 2.06
N LYS A 124 10.65 -29.78 3.09
CA LYS A 124 10.65 -28.99 4.32
C LYS A 124 11.99 -29.01 5.05
N ALA A 125 12.73 -30.10 4.95
CA ALA A 125 14.09 -30.24 5.50
C ALA A 125 15.17 -29.61 4.63
N ASN A 126 14.86 -29.26 3.37
CA ASN A 126 15.82 -28.67 2.44
C ASN A 126 16.25 -27.28 2.90
N GLU A 127 17.56 -27.04 2.97
CA GLU A 127 18.14 -25.79 3.46
C GLU A 127 17.74 -24.60 2.58
N ASN A 128 17.85 -24.72 1.26
CA ASN A 128 17.47 -23.65 0.33
C ASN A 128 15.99 -23.27 0.45
N PHE A 129 15.11 -24.28 0.69
CA PHE A 129 13.69 -24.01 0.92
C PHE A 129 13.47 -23.21 2.21
N ARG A 130 14.10 -23.62 3.32
CA ARG A 130 13.98 -22.94 4.61
C ARG A 130 14.50 -21.50 4.55
N ASP A 131 15.61 -21.28 3.85
CA ASP A 131 16.16 -19.93 3.66
C ASP A 131 15.19 -19.04 2.87
N LEU A 132 14.61 -19.55 1.76
CA LEU A 132 13.63 -18.82 0.98
C LEU A 132 12.34 -18.56 1.76
N GLN A 133 11.88 -19.51 2.55
CA GLN A 133 10.73 -19.35 3.44
C GLN A 133 11.00 -18.24 4.47
N SER A 134 12.14 -18.28 5.15
CA SER A 134 12.54 -17.25 6.13
C SER A 134 12.64 -15.86 5.48
N GLN A 135 13.18 -15.77 4.27
CA GLN A 135 13.25 -14.51 3.53
C GLN A 135 11.86 -13.98 3.15
N LEU A 136 10.94 -14.86 2.76
CA LEU A 136 9.55 -14.49 2.46
C LEU A 136 8.82 -14.01 3.71
N GLU A 137 8.90 -14.74 4.81
CA GLU A 137 8.30 -14.35 6.11
C GLU A 137 8.86 -13.00 6.59
N GLY A 138 10.18 -12.82 6.51
CA GLY A 138 10.81 -11.55 6.82
C GLY A 138 10.37 -10.41 5.90
N THR A 139 10.07 -10.70 4.64
CA THR A 139 9.56 -9.72 3.66
C THR A 139 8.10 -9.37 3.96
N GLU A 140 7.24 -10.34 4.30
CA GLU A 140 5.84 -10.07 4.70
C GLU A 140 5.77 -9.18 5.95
N ASN A 141 6.64 -9.41 6.93
CA ASN A 141 6.73 -8.55 8.10
C ASN A 141 7.13 -7.11 7.73
N ARG A 142 8.09 -6.95 6.81
CA ARG A 142 8.48 -5.61 6.32
C ARG A 142 7.38 -4.96 5.49
N ILE A 143 6.64 -5.70 4.67
CA ILE A 143 5.45 -5.20 3.95
C ILE A 143 4.44 -4.66 4.96
N THR A 144 4.16 -5.38 6.04
CA THR A 144 3.22 -4.95 7.07
C THR A 144 3.66 -3.62 7.71
N VAL A 145 4.94 -3.49 8.05
CA VAL A 145 5.50 -2.26 8.63
C VAL A 145 5.47 -1.10 7.62
N ALA A 146 5.87 -1.35 6.37
CA ALA A 146 5.85 -0.34 5.31
C ALA A 146 4.42 0.14 5.01
N ARG A 147 3.45 -0.77 4.95
CA ARG A 147 2.02 -0.41 4.80
C ARG A 147 1.54 0.47 5.94
N LYS A 148 1.91 0.14 7.18
CA LYS A 148 1.53 0.97 8.34
C LYS A 148 2.09 2.38 8.22
N ARG A 149 3.36 2.54 7.88
CA ARG A 149 3.98 3.86 7.67
C ARG A 149 3.29 4.65 6.56
N TYR A 150 2.96 3.99 5.44
CA TYR A 150 2.21 4.60 4.36
C TYR A 150 0.81 5.07 4.82
N ILE A 151 0.08 4.24 5.57
CA ILE A 151 -1.24 4.60 6.12
C ILE A 151 -1.13 5.84 7.01
N ASP A 152 -0.13 5.88 7.90
CA ASP A 152 0.11 7.00 8.81
C ASP A 152 0.43 8.30 8.01
N ALA A 153 1.28 8.21 6.99
CA ALA A 153 1.62 9.34 6.12
C ALA A 153 0.40 9.86 5.33
N VAL A 154 -0.38 8.94 4.74
CA VAL A 154 -1.62 9.29 4.01
C VAL A 154 -2.64 9.94 4.95
N MET A 155 -2.80 9.45 6.16
CA MET A 155 -3.70 10.04 7.15
C MET A 155 -3.32 11.50 7.42
N GLU A 156 -2.04 11.80 7.66
CA GLU A 156 -1.57 13.15 7.92
C GLU A 156 -1.73 14.06 6.69
N TYR A 157 -1.42 13.56 5.50
CA TYR A 157 -1.67 14.28 4.25
C TYR A 157 -3.15 14.59 4.05
N ASN A 158 -4.02 13.59 4.19
CA ASN A 158 -5.47 13.73 3.99
C ASN A 158 -6.11 14.69 5.01
N LYS A 159 -5.57 14.79 6.24
CA LYS A 159 -5.99 15.81 7.21
C LYS A 159 -5.73 17.22 6.67
N LEU A 160 -4.54 17.49 6.14
CA LEU A 160 -4.21 18.80 5.58
C LEU A 160 -5.08 19.15 4.37
N VAL A 161 -5.37 18.17 3.50
CA VAL A 161 -6.24 18.38 2.33
C VAL A 161 -7.69 18.69 2.72
N ARG A 162 -8.17 18.15 3.87
CA ARG A 162 -9.58 18.25 4.29
C ARG A 162 -9.84 19.32 5.34
N TYR A 163 -8.87 19.66 6.19
CA TYR A 163 -9.08 20.57 7.32
C TYR A 163 -8.96 22.03 6.89
N PHE A 164 -9.84 22.88 7.48
CA PHE A 164 -9.74 24.32 7.34
C PHE A 164 -8.57 24.85 8.18
N PRO A 165 -7.78 25.85 7.71
CA PRO A 165 -7.92 26.58 6.44
C PRO A 165 -7.15 25.94 5.26
N THR A 166 -6.36 24.89 5.47
CA THR A 166 -5.44 24.29 4.47
C THR A 166 -6.17 23.68 3.29
N ASN A 167 -7.43 23.24 3.46
CA ASN A 167 -8.28 22.73 2.39
C ASN A 167 -8.53 23.77 1.27
N LEU A 168 -8.49 25.06 1.58
CA LEU A 168 -8.60 26.10 0.56
C LEU A 168 -7.36 26.12 -0.34
N THR A 169 -6.16 26.01 0.26
CA THR A 169 -4.91 25.90 -0.49
C THR A 169 -4.87 24.62 -1.32
N ALA A 170 -5.28 23.48 -0.75
CA ALA A 170 -5.35 22.21 -1.44
C ALA A 170 -6.25 22.27 -2.69
N ARG A 171 -7.44 22.83 -2.54
CA ARG A 171 -8.46 22.86 -3.60
C ARG A 171 -8.20 23.92 -4.66
N PHE A 172 -7.87 25.16 -4.25
CA PHE A 172 -7.82 26.30 -5.18
C PHE A 172 -6.43 26.59 -5.75
N LEU A 173 -5.37 26.21 -5.02
CA LEU A 173 -4.00 26.50 -5.43
C LEU A 173 -3.29 25.25 -5.96
N LEU A 174 -3.41 24.12 -5.24
CA LEU A 174 -2.69 22.89 -5.59
C LEU A 174 -3.52 21.91 -6.43
N HIS A 175 -4.85 22.01 -6.41
CA HIS A 175 -5.78 21.10 -7.09
C HIS A 175 -5.50 19.63 -6.74
N VAL A 176 -5.20 19.37 -5.47
CA VAL A 176 -4.90 18.02 -4.96
C VAL A 176 -6.10 17.43 -4.22
N GLU A 177 -6.19 16.11 -4.29
CA GLU A 177 -7.23 15.31 -3.69
C GLU A 177 -6.68 14.38 -2.60
N VAL A 178 -7.57 13.74 -1.85
CA VAL A 178 -7.22 12.74 -0.86
C VAL A 178 -6.58 11.52 -1.51
N ARG A 179 -5.56 10.96 -0.86
CA ARG A 179 -4.87 9.75 -1.30
C ARG A 179 -5.59 8.50 -0.79
N PRO A 180 -5.66 7.43 -1.60
CA PRO A 180 -6.17 6.15 -1.16
C PRO A 180 -5.27 5.52 -0.11
N THR A 181 -5.85 4.69 0.74
CA THR A 181 -5.15 3.94 1.79
C THR A 181 -5.50 2.46 1.73
N PHE A 182 -4.65 1.64 2.33
CA PHE A 182 -4.95 0.23 2.46
C PHE A 182 -6.17 0.02 3.35
N GLU A 183 -7.14 -0.71 2.84
CA GLU A 183 -8.28 -1.18 3.62
C GLU A 183 -7.92 -2.50 4.30
N ALA A 184 -8.51 -2.78 5.46
CA ALA A 184 -8.43 -4.11 6.05
C ALA A 184 -9.10 -5.08 5.06
N GLY A 185 -8.30 -5.97 4.48
CA GLY A 185 -8.79 -6.94 3.50
C GLY A 185 -9.84 -7.83 4.13
N ASP A 186 -10.88 -8.11 3.35
CA ASP A 186 -12.04 -8.97 3.57
C ASP A 186 -13.12 -8.46 4.52
N GLU A 187 -14.31 -8.30 3.93
CA GLU A 187 -15.56 -8.19 4.69
C GLU A 187 -15.77 -9.35 5.68
N LYS A 188 -15.14 -10.51 5.45
CA LYS A 188 -15.15 -11.65 6.37
C LYS A 188 -14.44 -11.41 7.69
N VAL A 189 -13.42 -10.54 7.73
CA VAL A 189 -12.73 -10.15 8.98
C VAL A 189 -13.57 -9.17 9.80
N LYS A 190 -14.56 -8.52 9.19
CA LYS A 190 -15.49 -7.61 9.88
C LYS A 190 -16.58 -8.35 10.66
N GLN A 191 -16.78 -9.64 10.41
CA GLN A 191 -17.69 -10.48 11.18
C GLN A 191 -16.89 -11.30 12.17
N ALA A 192 -17.04 -11.00 13.46
CA ALA A 192 -16.47 -11.84 14.50
C ALA A 192 -16.98 -13.28 14.31
N PRO A 193 -16.12 -14.32 14.41
CA PRO A 193 -16.57 -15.69 14.31
C PRO A 193 -17.61 -15.97 15.40
N GLU A 194 -18.79 -16.49 14.98
CA GLU A 194 -19.81 -16.95 15.91
C GLU A 194 -19.29 -18.16 16.67
N VAL A 195 -18.91 -17.96 17.93
CA VAL A 195 -18.51 -19.06 18.80
C VAL A 195 -19.79 -19.74 19.27
N LYS A 196 -20.12 -20.90 18.70
CA LYS A 196 -21.14 -21.80 19.22
C LYS A 196 -20.51 -22.64 20.33
N PHE A 197 -20.92 -22.40 21.54
CA PHE A 197 -20.67 -23.30 22.67
C PHE A 197 -21.66 -24.46 22.57
N GLU A 198 -21.19 -25.69 22.35
CA GLU A 198 -21.96 -26.93 22.57
C GLU A 198 -21.92 -27.31 24.05
#